data_0c521578e92fd4c6a79630858d487f9b
#
_entry.id   0c521578e92fd4c6a79630858d487f9b
#
_cell.length_a   1.000
_cell.length_b   1.000
_cell.length_c   1.000
_cell.angle_alpha   90.00
_cell.angle_beta   90.00
_cell.angle_gamma   90.00
#
_symmetry.space_group_name_H-M   'P 1'
#
loop_
_entity.id
_entity.type
_entity.pdbx_description
1 polymer ?
#
loop_
_entity_poly.entity_id
_entity_poly.type
_entity_poly.pdbx_seq_one_letter_code
_entity_poly.pdbx_strand_id
1 'polypeptide(L)'
;RSMLYNDTEKLYLAVKEPDGYKGKINTGLWAVWPTWESWNWPGWEGKNIEIEVYSRYPIVRLYLDDHLIGEKAVNRNTEMKAVFTIPYQEGTLKVEGIENGTIKESKTLSSASAPAAIRLTAENKDMIANGEDLAFVQVEVIDKNGNLCPNAEIKLSAAVTGQGSLAAMGNANIKDTDSYVNNTHKTWKGRALAIVRSSHKKGKAALSIKAD
;
A
#
# COMPACT_ATOMS: atom_id res chain seq x y z
N ARG A 1 -5.80 11.75 2.28
CA ARG A 1 -7.09 12.46 2.00
C ARG A 1 -8.29 11.72 2.58
N SER A 2 -8.43 10.40 2.43
CA SER A 2 -9.58 9.65 2.97
C SER A 2 -9.80 9.91 4.46
N MET A 3 -8.76 9.85 5.26
CA MET A 3 -8.79 10.09 6.70
C MET A 3 -9.45 11.44 7.09
N LEU A 4 -9.29 12.50 6.29
CA LEU A 4 -9.86 13.82 6.57
C LEU A 4 -11.34 13.94 6.22
N TYR A 5 -11.85 13.14 5.28
CA TYR A 5 -13.19 13.28 4.69
C TYR A 5 -14.05 12.03 4.84
N ASN A 6 -13.48 10.91 5.28
CA ASN A 6 -14.17 9.65 5.45
C ASN A 6 -14.49 9.43 6.95
N ASP A 7 -15.72 9.04 7.26
CA ASP A 7 -16.12 8.78 8.64
C ASP A 7 -15.75 7.37 9.14
N THR A 8 -15.35 6.49 8.23
CA THR A 8 -14.96 5.11 8.56
C THR A 8 -13.48 4.97 8.90
N GLU A 9 -12.61 5.86 8.41
CA GLU A 9 -11.17 5.83 8.62
C GLU A 9 -10.68 7.19 9.09
N LYS A 10 -10.25 7.28 10.35
CA LYS A 10 -9.84 8.52 11.01
C LYS A 10 -8.37 8.53 11.42
N LEU A 11 -7.67 7.44 11.18
CA LEU A 11 -6.27 7.24 11.51
C LEU A 11 -5.50 6.76 10.27
N TYR A 12 -4.36 7.39 9.97
CA TYR A 12 -3.49 6.99 8.87
C TYR A 12 -2.04 7.00 9.32
N LEU A 13 -1.31 5.94 8.99
CA LEU A 13 0.08 5.74 9.34
C LEU A 13 0.93 5.66 8.08
N ALA A 14 1.94 6.50 7.98
CA ALA A 14 2.88 6.50 6.87
C ALA A 14 4.31 6.74 7.35
N VAL A 15 5.27 6.31 6.57
CA VAL A 15 6.69 6.51 6.81
C VAL A 15 7.26 7.34 5.67
N LYS A 16 7.99 8.38 6.03
CA LYS A 16 8.65 9.24 5.06
C LYS A 16 9.89 8.53 4.52
N GLU A 17 9.99 8.46 3.20
CA GLU A 17 11.18 7.92 2.55
C GLU A 17 12.40 8.74 2.97
N PRO A 18 13.43 8.10 3.55
CA PRO A 18 14.62 8.84 3.97
C PRO A 18 15.35 9.43 2.76
N ASP A 19 15.78 10.68 2.87
CA ASP A 19 16.60 11.30 1.84
C ASP A 19 17.91 10.53 1.66
N GLY A 20 18.25 10.21 0.42
CA GLY A 20 19.39 9.38 0.08
C GLY A 20 19.16 7.86 0.14
N TYR A 21 17.97 7.38 0.51
CA TYR A 21 17.68 5.93 0.51
C TYR A 21 17.72 5.31 -0.90
N LYS A 22 16.99 5.89 -1.83
CA LYS A 22 17.02 5.54 -3.27
C LYS A 22 17.47 6.72 -4.15
N GLY A 23 18.31 7.60 -3.62
CA GLY A 23 18.76 8.82 -4.27
C GLY A 23 18.14 10.08 -3.64
N LYS A 24 18.45 11.23 -4.23
CA LYS A 24 17.93 12.53 -3.74
C LYS A 24 16.44 12.66 -4.05
N ILE A 25 15.65 12.99 -3.04
CA ILE A 25 14.24 13.30 -3.19
C ILE A 25 14.10 14.75 -3.69
N ASN A 26 13.62 14.92 -4.91
CA ASN A 26 13.30 16.24 -5.46
C ASN A 26 11.85 16.57 -5.18
N THR A 27 11.60 17.51 -4.26
CA THR A 27 10.28 18.07 -3.98
C THR A 27 10.11 19.34 -4.81
N GLY A 28 9.42 19.27 -5.94
CA GLY A 28 9.04 20.43 -6.74
C GLY A 28 7.56 20.80 -6.54
N LEU A 29 7.07 21.80 -7.27
CA LEU A 29 5.67 22.25 -7.22
C LEU A 29 4.64 21.13 -7.49
N TRP A 30 5.03 20.08 -8.19
CA TRP A 30 4.23 18.90 -8.51
C TRP A 30 4.71 17.64 -7.79
N ALA A 31 5.51 17.81 -6.73
CA ALA A 31 6.06 16.67 -6.00
C ALA A 31 4.95 15.91 -5.28
N VAL A 32 4.98 14.61 -5.44
CA VAL A 32 4.27 13.68 -4.56
C VAL A 32 4.99 13.70 -3.21
N TRP A 33 4.24 13.82 -2.12
CA TRP A 33 4.82 13.72 -0.77
C TRP A 33 5.44 12.33 -0.60
N PRO A 34 6.71 12.21 -0.26
CA PRO A 34 7.43 10.93 -0.28
C PRO A 34 7.15 10.12 0.98
N THR A 35 5.87 9.82 1.26
CA THR A 35 5.45 8.98 2.37
C THR A 35 4.78 7.72 1.86
N TRP A 36 5.04 6.60 2.55
CA TRP A 36 4.59 5.28 2.14
C TRP A 36 3.99 4.52 3.32
N GLU A 37 2.96 3.75 3.07
CA GLU A 37 2.44 2.75 4.01
C GLU A 37 3.37 1.52 4.03
N SER A 38 4.57 1.71 4.56
CA SER A 38 5.61 0.69 4.56
C SER A 38 6.53 0.86 5.77
N TRP A 39 6.80 -0.23 6.47
CA TRP A 39 7.86 -0.35 7.46
C TRP A 39 8.91 -1.35 6.97
N ASN A 40 9.45 -1.10 5.77
CA ASN A 40 10.40 -2.00 5.10
C ASN A 40 11.49 -1.19 4.38
N TRP A 41 12.55 -0.87 5.11
CA TRP A 41 13.64 0.00 4.68
C TRP A 41 15.01 -0.66 4.82
N PRO A 42 15.26 -1.81 4.14
CA PRO A 42 16.52 -2.56 4.26
C PRO A 42 17.72 -1.68 3.87
N GLY A 43 18.79 -1.75 4.69
CA GLY A 43 19.97 -0.91 4.54
C GLY A 43 19.88 0.45 5.24
N TRP A 44 18.77 0.71 5.96
CA TRP A 44 18.61 1.92 6.77
C TRP A 44 18.70 1.66 8.27
N GLU A 45 19.03 0.43 8.67
CA GLU A 45 19.08 -0.04 10.07
C GLU A 45 19.94 0.89 10.93
N GLY A 46 19.41 1.27 12.10
CA GLY A 46 20.04 2.16 13.05
C GLY A 46 20.03 3.65 12.70
N LYS A 47 19.64 4.03 11.48
CA LYS A 47 19.52 5.44 11.07
C LYS A 47 18.12 5.96 11.36
N ASN A 48 18.03 7.24 11.70
CA ASN A 48 16.75 7.88 11.98
C ASN A 48 15.82 7.87 10.76
N ILE A 49 14.56 7.55 11.03
CA ILE A 49 13.47 7.57 10.05
C ILE A 49 12.28 8.33 10.63
N GLU A 50 11.58 9.06 9.79
CA GLU A 50 10.44 9.88 10.16
C GLU A 50 9.13 9.12 9.88
N ILE A 51 8.29 9.03 10.90
CA ILE A 51 6.97 8.39 10.86
C ILE A 51 5.93 9.47 11.01
N GLU A 52 5.01 9.56 10.06
CA GLU A 52 3.92 10.50 10.06
C GLU A 52 2.60 9.78 10.40
N VAL A 53 1.95 10.26 11.44
CA VAL A 53 0.63 9.79 11.87
C VAL A 53 -0.37 10.91 11.66
N TYR A 54 -1.32 10.70 10.78
CA TYR A 54 -2.43 11.62 10.58
C TYR A 54 -3.66 11.10 11.31
N SER A 55 -4.32 11.96 12.09
CA SER A 55 -5.40 11.52 12.96
C SER A 55 -6.47 12.59 13.16
N ARG A 56 -7.73 12.14 13.20
CA ARG A 56 -8.86 12.92 13.71
C ARG A 56 -9.12 12.64 15.19
N TYR A 57 -8.42 11.67 15.79
CA TYR A 57 -8.42 11.45 17.23
C TYR A 57 -7.46 12.42 17.90
N PRO A 58 -7.80 12.96 19.09
CA PRO A 58 -7.01 13.99 19.74
C PRO A 58 -5.65 13.52 20.27
N ILE A 59 -5.47 12.21 20.43
CA ILE A 59 -4.24 11.60 20.94
C ILE A 59 -3.87 10.41 20.06
N VAL A 60 -2.58 10.26 19.76
CA VAL A 60 -2.02 9.07 19.10
C VAL A 60 -0.87 8.50 19.92
N ARG A 61 -0.80 7.16 20.00
CA ARG A 61 0.32 6.41 20.56
C ARG A 61 0.99 5.59 19.49
N LEU A 62 2.32 5.68 19.44
CA LEU A 62 3.14 4.88 18.53
C LEU A 62 3.89 3.81 19.31
N TYR A 63 3.90 2.60 18.75
CA TYR A 63 4.61 1.43 19.29
C TYR A 63 5.48 0.81 18.21
N LEU A 64 6.58 0.19 18.63
CA LEU A 64 7.41 -0.69 17.81
C LEU A 64 7.58 -2.01 18.58
N ASP A 65 7.15 -3.13 17.99
CA ASP A 65 7.12 -4.45 18.64
C ASP A 65 6.51 -4.42 20.04
N ASP A 66 5.32 -3.78 20.15
CA ASP A 66 4.56 -3.55 21.38
C ASP A 66 5.23 -2.64 22.44
N HIS A 67 6.46 -2.14 22.19
CA HIS A 67 7.08 -1.16 23.06
C HIS A 67 6.61 0.25 22.72
N LEU A 68 6.10 0.98 23.72
CA LEU A 68 5.65 2.36 23.52
C LEU A 68 6.82 3.27 23.18
N ILE A 69 6.76 3.86 21.99
CA ILE A 69 7.73 4.88 21.52
C ILE A 69 7.36 6.26 22.05
N GLY A 70 6.06 6.56 22.04
CA GLY A 70 5.59 7.85 22.56
C GLY A 70 4.11 8.10 22.29
N GLU A 71 3.64 9.17 22.91
CA GLU A 71 2.29 9.69 22.77
C GLU A 71 2.35 11.15 22.34
N LYS A 72 1.48 11.55 21.42
CA LYS A 72 1.38 12.94 20.95
C LYS A 72 -0.08 13.36 20.79
N ALA A 73 -0.34 14.62 21.15
CA ALA A 73 -1.60 15.28 20.85
C ALA A 73 -1.67 15.67 19.37
N VAL A 74 -2.86 15.53 18.78
CA VAL A 74 -3.14 15.88 17.39
C VAL A 74 -4.37 16.80 17.35
N ASN A 75 -4.25 17.91 16.67
CA ASN A 75 -5.31 18.90 16.51
C ASN A 75 -5.07 19.76 15.26
N ARG A 76 -5.89 20.78 15.05
CA ARG A 76 -5.76 21.69 13.90
C ARG A 76 -4.44 22.45 13.88
N ASN A 77 -3.90 22.81 15.06
CA ASN A 77 -2.62 23.55 15.13
C ASN A 77 -1.43 22.63 14.76
N THR A 78 -1.57 21.31 14.90
CA THR A 78 -0.59 20.32 14.41
C THR A 78 -0.91 19.81 13.01
N GLU A 79 -1.81 20.50 12.26
CA GLU A 79 -2.26 20.09 10.92
C GLU A 79 -2.84 18.66 10.89
N MET A 80 -3.47 18.23 11.98
CA MET A 80 -3.99 16.87 12.17
C MET A 80 -2.91 15.79 12.03
N LYS A 81 -1.66 16.13 12.35
CA LYS A 81 -0.48 15.26 12.19
C LYS A 81 0.36 15.20 13.45
N ALA A 82 0.90 14.02 13.74
CA ALA A 82 1.99 13.78 14.68
C ALA A 82 3.18 13.17 13.93
N VAL A 83 4.39 13.65 14.23
CA VAL A 83 5.61 13.15 13.62
C VAL A 83 6.48 12.53 14.71
N PHE A 84 6.96 11.30 14.47
CA PHE A 84 7.92 10.61 15.32
C PHE A 84 9.20 10.34 14.53
N THR A 85 10.34 10.46 15.18
CA THR A 85 11.65 10.15 14.58
C THR A 85 12.33 9.13 15.48
N ILE A 86 12.65 7.96 14.92
CA ILE A 86 13.29 6.86 15.65
C ILE A 86 14.36 6.20 14.78
N PRO A 87 15.35 5.53 15.34
CA PRO A 87 16.21 4.64 14.59
C PRO A 87 15.38 3.52 13.95
N TYR A 88 15.59 3.29 12.64
CA TYR A 88 14.90 2.19 11.95
C TYR A 88 15.43 0.84 12.43
N GLN A 89 14.53 -0.05 12.71
CA GLN A 89 14.76 -1.49 12.86
C GLN A 89 13.56 -2.25 12.26
N GLU A 90 13.80 -3.45 11.77
CA GLU A 90 12.70 -4.33 11.35
C GLU A 90 11.80 -4.64 12.54
N GLY A 91 10.52 -4.89 12.27
CA GLY A 91 9.51 -5.19 13.28
C GLY A 91 8.12 -4.76 12.87
N THR A 92 7.25 -4.61 13.84
CA THR A 92 5.86 -4.16 13.66
C THR A 92 5.65 -2.79 14.27
N LEU A 93 5.44 -1.81 13.43
CA LEU A 93 5.05 -0.47 13.82
C LEU A 93 3.53 -0.43 13.99
N LYS A 94 3.04 -0.04 15.16
CA LYS A 94 1.62 0.09 15.47
C LYS A 94 1.31 1.51 15.96
N VAL A 95 0.21 2.07 15.47
CA VAL A 95 -0.32 3.33 16.00
C VAL A 95 -1.75 3.12 16.49
N GLU A 96 -2.08 3.77 17.59
CA GLU A 96 -3.41 3.80 18.18
C GLU A 96 -3.94 5.23 18.22
N GLY A 97 -5.17 5.43 17.76
CA GLY A 97 -5.93 6.66 17.89
C GLY A 97 -6.81 6.61 19.15
N ILE A 98 -6.69 7.60 20.01
CA ILE A 98 -7.31 7.60 21.34
C ILE A 98 -8.23 8.82 21.48
N GLU A 99 -9.44 8.56 21.99
CA GLU A 99 -10.42 9.57 22.32
C GLU A 99 -11.08 9.22 23.64
N ASN A 100 -11.18 10.19 24.56
CA ASN A 100 -11.75 10.01 25.90
C ASN A 100 -11.11 8.83 26.68
N GLY A 101 -9.77 8.68 26.55
CA GLY A 101 -9.02 7.62 27.20
C GLY A 101 -9.20 6.21 26.62
N THR A 102 -9.97 6.08 25.53
CA THR A 102 -10.28 4.79 24.90
C THR A 102 -9.65 4.72 23.50
N ILE A 103 -9.06 3.57 23.18
CA ILE A 103 -8.55 3.27 21.82
C ILE A 103 -9.76 3.11 20.88
N LYS A 104 -9.81 3.89 19.84
CA LYS A 104 -10.89 3.91 18.83
C LYS A 104 -10.50 3.21 17.54
N GLU A 105 -9.25 3.32 17.14
CA GLU A 105 -8.73 2.76 15.90
C GLU A 105 -7.26 2.43 16.09
N SER A 106 -6.78 1.40 15.38
CA SER A 106 -5.35 1.09 15.28
C SER A 106 -4.96 0.77 13.84
N LYS A 107 -3.71 1.10 13.50
CA LYS A 107 -3.07 0.74 12.21
C LYS A 107 -1.72 0.12 12.47
N THR A 108 -1.34 -0.84 11.64
CA THR A 108 -0.04 -1.52 11.72
C THR A 108 0.66 -1.54 10.37
N LEU A 109 1.99 -1.42 10.41
CA LEU A 109 2.88 -1.67 9.29
C LEU A 109 3.96 -2.64 9.77
N SER A 110 4.12 -3.77 9.11
CA SER A 110 5.13 -4.77 9.46
C SER A 110 6.22 -4.85 8.40
N SER A 111 7.46 -5.07 8.83
CA SER A 111 8.55 -5.40 7.93
C SER A 111 8.26 -6.75 7.27
N ALA A 112 8.42 -6.79 5.96
CA ALA A 112 8.22 -8.01 5.19
C ALA A 112 9.53 -8.79 5.04
N SER A 113 9.44 -10.09 5.12
CA SER A 113 10.52 -11.01 4.76
C SER A 113 10.60 -11.20 3.23
N ALA A 114 11.33 -12.22 2.77
CA ALA A 114 11.43 -12.51 1.34
C ALA A 114 10.06 -12.78 0.70
N PRO A 115 9.84 -12.34 -0.56
CA PRO A 115 8.64 -12.65 -1.32
C PRO A 115 8.35 -14.16 -1.34
N ALA A 116 7.10 -14.55 -1.10
CA ALA A 116 6.68 -15.95 -1.02
C ALA A 116 5.46 -16.28 -1.87
N ALA A 117 4.57 -15.29 -2.09
CA ALA A 117 3.34 -15.52 -2.81
C ALA A 117 2.82 -14.24 -3.50
N ILE A 118 1.83 -14.42 -4.37
CA ILE A 118 1.05 -13.35 -4.99
C ILE A 118 -0.36 -13.41 -4.42
N ARG A 119 -0.84 -12.29 -3.87
CA ARG A 119 -2.22 -12.12 -3.42
C ARG A 119 -3.00 -11.32 -4.47
N LEU A 120 -4.20 -11.83 -4.81
CA LEU A 120 -5.13 -11.16 -5.72
C LEU A 120 -6.36 -10.72 -4.93
N THR A 121 -6.72 -9.44 -5.04
CA THR A 121 -7.91 -8.86 -4.40
C THR A 121 -8.73 -8.13 -5.45
N ALA A 122 -9.90 -8.68 -5.78
CA ALA A 122 -10.83 -8.04 -6.71
C ALA A 122 -11.73 -7.06 -5.95
N GLU A 123 -11.91 -5.85 -6.48
CA GLU A 123 -12.86 -4.87 -5.94
C GLU A 123 -14.30 -5.36 -6.11
N ASN A 124 -14.63 -5.91 -7.30
CA ASN A 124 -15.90 -6.55 -7.61
C ASN A 124 -15.64 -7.95 -8.14
N LYS A 125 -16.39 -8.92 -7.63
CA LYS A 125 -16.32 -10.32 -8.09
C LYS A 125 -17.39 -10.64 -9.14
N ASP A 126 -18.45 -9.83 -9.18
CA ASP A 126 -19.55 -9.98 -10.11
C ASP A 126 -19.52 -8.87 -11.16
N MET A 127 -19.61 -9.26 -12.42
CA MET A 127 -19.64 -8.37 -13.58
C MET A 127 -20.91 -8.60 -14.40
N ILE A 128 -21.44 -7.54 -14.99
CA ILE A 128 -22.53 -7.64 -15.96
C ILE A 128 -21.98 -8.20 -17.29
N ALA A 129 -22.60 -9.23 -17.85
CA ALA A 129 -22.17 -9.85 -19.10
C ALA A 129 -22.57 -9.00 -20.33
N ASN A 130 -22.09 -7.77 -20.42
CA ASN A 130 -22.38 -6.80 -21.48
C ASN A 130 -21.18 -6.53 -22.41
N GLY A 131 -20.01 -7.15 -22.16
CA GLY A 131 -18.79 -6.94 -22.92
C GLY A 131 -18.02 -5.65 -22.54
N GLU A 132 -18.53 -4.86 -21.60
CA GLU A 132 -17.96 -3.55 -21.21
C GLU A 132 -17.59 -3.47 -19.74
N ASP A 133 -18.31 -4.22 -18.88
CA ASP A 133 -18.12 -4.17 -17.43
C ASP A 133 -16.73 -4.69 -17.02
N LEU A 134 -16.13 -4.06 -16.01
CA LEU A 134 -14.74 -4.25 -15.62
C LEU A 134 -14.63 -4.69 -14.16
N ALA A 135 -13.75 -5.65 -13.91
CA ALA A 135 -13.27 -5.97 -12.56
C ALA A 135 -11.81 -5.50 -12.41
N PHE A 136 -11.56 -4.69 -11.38
CA PHE A 136 -10.23 -4.24 -10.99
C PHE A 136 -9.67 -5.20 -9.96
N VAL A 137 -8.51 -5.79 -10.27
CA VAL A 137 -7.88 -6.79 -9.42
C VAL A 137 -6.52 -6.28 -8.98
N GLN A 138 -6.41 -5.95 -7.70
CA GLN A 138 -5.14 -5.60 -7.09
C GLN A 138 -4.26 -6.84 -6.99
N VAL A 139 -3.01 -6.71 -7.41
CA VAL A 139 -1.98 -7.75 -7.37
C VAL A 139 -0.91 -7.31 -6.38
N GLU A 140 -0.63 -8.11 -5.36
CA GLU A 140 0.36 -7.82 -4.33
C GLU A 140 1.34 -8.97 -4.18
N VAL A 141 2.62 -8.63 -4.11
CA VAL A 141 3.67 -9.59 -3.73
C VAL A 141 3.76 -9.59 -2.22
N ILE A 142 3.56 -10.75 -1.61
CA ILE A 142 3.54 -10.91 -0.16
C ILE A 142 4.58 -11.91 0.32
N ASP A 143 5.00 -11.76 1.56
CA ASP A 143 5.84 -12.73 2.27
C ASP A 143 5.02 -13.92 2.80
N LYS A 144 5.70 -14.85 3.47
CA LYS A 144 5.07 -16.04 4.09
C LYS A 144 4.05 -15.72 5.18
N ASN A 145 4.12 -14.52 5.77
CA ASN A 145 3.22 -14.04 6.82
C ASN A 145 2.05 -13.21 6.25
N GLY A 146 2.02 -12.99 4.92
CA GLY A 146 1.01 -12.18 4.25
C GLY A 146 1.30 -10.68 4.24
N ASN A 147 2.48 -10.25 4.69
CA ASN A 147 2.89 -8.85 4.62
C ASN A 147 3.28 -8.47 3.20
N LEU A 148 2.88 -7.28 2.77
CA LEU A 148 3.31 -6.74 1.48
C LEU A 148 4.83 -6.58 1.43
N CYS A 149 5.45 -7.02 0.33
CA CYS A 149 6.87 -6.83 0.04
C CYS A 149 7.09 -5.57 -0.83
N PRO A 150 7.20 -4.36 -0.27
CA PRO A 150 7.18 -3.11 -1.04
C PRO A 150 8.46 -2.89 -1.86
N ASN A 151 9.50 -3.68 -1.63
CA ASN A 151 10.74 -3.64 -2.42
C ASN A 151 10.78 -4.72 -3.52
N ALA A 152 9.73 -5.52 -3.68
CA ALA A 152 9.65 -6.54 -4.71
C ALA A 152 9.31 -5.90 -6.07
N GLU A 153 10.28 -5.89 -6.98
CA GLU A 153 10.13 -5.52 -8.38
C GLU A 153 10.20 -6.79 -9.24
N ILE A 154 9.10 -7.51 -9.30
CA ILE A 154 8.99 -8.83 -9.94
C ILE A 154 8.21 -8.69 -11.23
N LYS A 155 8.71 -9.28 -12.32
CA LYS A 155 7.97 -9.39 -13.56
C LYS A 155 6.86 -10.42 -13.40
N LEU A 156 5.65 -10.01 -13.72
CA LEU A 156 4.44 -10.81 -13.63
C LEU A 156 3.85 -11.03 -15.01
N SER A 157 3.25 -12.19 -15.23
CA SER A 157 2.44 -12.49 -16.38
C SER A 157 1.00 -12.82 -15.98
N ALA A 158 0.02 -12.26 -16.72
CA ALA A 158 -1.40 -12.41 -16.48
C ALA A 158 -2.07 -13.24 -17.60
N ALA A 159 -3.00 -14.09 -17.24
CA ALA A 159 -3.86 -14.80 -18.18
C ALA A 159 -5.29 -14.83 -17.64
N VAL A 160 -6.25 -14.62 -18.53
CA VAL A 160 -7.70 -14.74 -18.22
C VAL A 160 -8.29 -15.87 -19.04
N THR A 161 -9.08 -16.70 -18.38
CA THR A 161 -9.82 -17.82 -19.02
C THR A 161 -11.30 -17.69 -18.74
N GLY A 162 -12.15 -18.35 -19.56
CA GLY A 162 -13.60 -18.33 -19.40
C GLY A 162 -14.28 -17.13 -20.06
N GLN A 163 -15.29 -16.57 -19.40
CA GLN A 163 -16.15 -15.51 -19.96
C GLN A 163 -15.65 -14.11 -19.63
N GLY A 164 -14.36 -13.86 -19.91
CA GLY A 164 -13.71 -12.58 -19.75
C GLY A 164 -12.40 -12.50 -20.54
N SER A 165 -11.82 -11.31 -20.58
CA SER A 165 -10.53 -11.04 -21.22
C SER A 165 -9.70 -10.09 -20.35
N LEU A 166 -8.37 -10.16 -20.45
CA LEU A 166 -7.50 -9.16 -19.85
C LEU A 166 -7.63 -7.86 -20.66
N ALA A 167 -8.19 -6.83 -20.05
CA ALA A 167 -8.32 -5.52 -20.68
C ALA A 167 -7.03 -4.70 -20.56
N ALA A 168 -6.40 -4.76 -19.38
CA ALA A 168 -5.15 -4.06 -19.13
C ALA A 168 -4.41 -4.68 -17.93
N MET A 169 -3.10 -4.44 -17.88
CA MET A 169 -2.26 -4.66 -16.71
C MET A 169 -1.27 -3.52 -16.58
N GLY A 170 -0.93 -3.12 -15.36
CA GLY A 170 0.03 -2.06 -15.13
C GLY A 170 0.39 -1.90 -13.67
N ASN A 171 1.19 -0.88 -13.38
CA ASN A 171 1.55 -0.48 -12.04
C ASN A 171 1.45 1.06 -11.89
N ALA A 172 1.68 1.59 -10.68
CA ALA A 172 1.58 3.01 -10.41
C ALA A 172 2.90 3.78 -10.59
N ASN A 173 3.91 3.19 -11.22
CA ASN A 173 5.16 3.87 -11.52
C ASN A 173 4.98 4.80 -12.71
N ILE A 174 4.99 6.11 -12.46
CA ILE A 174 4.86 7.14 -13.52
C ILE A 174 6.00 7.13 -14.53
N LYS A 175 7.10 6.41 -14.26
CA LYS A 175 8.24 6.25 -15.17
C LYS A 175 8.19 4.93 -15.94
N ASP A 176 7.15 4.12 -15.73
CA ASP A 176 6.97 2.88 -16.49
C ASP A 176 6.60 3.22 -17.93
N THR A 177 7.29 2.59 -18.87
CA THR A 177 7.08 2.77 -20.33
C THR A 177 6.40 1.56 -20.95
N ASP A 178 6.09 0.52 -20.17
CA ASP A 178 5.42 -0.67 -20.67
C ASP A 178 3.97 -0.36 -21.07
N SER A 179 3.52 -0.95 -22.16
CA SER A 179 2.13 -0.76 -22.61
C SER A 179 1.15 -1.48 -21.69
N TYR A 180 0.12 -0.79 -21.24
CA TYR A 180 -0.93 -1.35 -20.36
C TYR A 180 -1.74 -2.49 -21.00
N VAL A 181 -1.71 -2.65 -22.33
CA VAL A 181 -2.37 -3.78 -23.03
C VAL A 181 -1.50 -5.04 -23.05
N ASN A 182 -0.26 -4.96 -22.62
CA ASN A 182 0.58 -6.13 -22.44
C ASN A 182 0.05 -7.00 -21.28
N ASN A 183 0.22 -8.30 -21.41
CA ASN A 183 -0.10 -9.24 -20.34
C ASN A 183 1.06 -9.46 -19.34
N THR A 184 2.15 -8.73 -19.49
CA THR A 184 3.32 -8.79 -18.61
C THR A 184 3.67 -7.40 -18.12
N HIS A 185 3.86 -7.26 -16.81
CA HIS A 185 4.31 -6.02 -16.16
C HIS A 185 5.18 -6.33 -14.96
N LYS A 186 6.08 -5.40 -14.60
CA LYS A 186 6.76 -5.45 -13.31
C LYS A 186 5.86 -4.89 -12.20
N THR A 187 6.02 -5.41 -11.00
CA THR A 187 5.44 -4.76 -9.82
C THR A 187 6.22 -3.47 -9.50
N TRP A 188 5.53 -2.52 -8.95
CA TRP A 188 6.13 -1.31 -8.36
C TRP A 188 5.65 -1.18 -6.93
N LYS A 189 6.61 -1.03 -5.99
CA LYS A 189 6.31 -1.08 -4.55
C LYS A 189 5.54 -2.35 -4.14
N GLY A 190 5.89 -3.49 -4.77
CA GLY A 190 5.25 -4.78 -4.52
C GLY A 190 3.85 -4.94 -5.10
N ARG A 191 3.36 -4.01 -5.92
CA ARG A 191 1.99 -3.98 -6.41
C ARG A 191 1.91 -3.85 -7.93
N ALA A 192 0.82 -4.37 -8.47
CA ALA A 192 0.34 -4.14 -9.82
C ALA A 192 -1.19 -4.15 -9.83
N LEU A 193 -1.79 -3.75 -10.93
CA LEU A 193 -3.24 -3.80 -11.16
C LEU A 193 -3.50 -4.58 -12.43
N ALA A 194 -4.41 -5.54 -12.40
CA ALA A 194 -4.96 -6.21 -13.57
C ALA A 194 -6.43 -5.82 -13.73
N ILE A 195 -6.86 -5.57 -14.95
CA ILE A 195 -8.24 -5.21 -15.28
C ILE A 195 -8.81 -6.31 -16.17
N VAL A 196 -9.88 -6.93 -15.72
CA VAL A 196 -10.61 -7.98 -16.46
C VAL A 196 -11.89 -7.38 -17.00
N ARG A 197 -12.13 -7.57 -18.31
CA ARG A 197 -13.37 -7.17 -18.98
C ARG A 197 -14.32 -8.38 -19.12
N SER A 198 -15.60 -8.16 -18.88
CA SER A 198 -16.63 -9.16 -19.10
C SER A 198 -16.79 -9.52 -20.59
N SER A 199 -17.31 -10.71 -20.87
CA SER A 199 -17.81 -11.06 -22.20
C SER A 199 -19.31 -10.74 -22.31
N HIS A 200 -19.88 -10.91 -23.53
CA HIS A 200 -21.33 -10.85 -23.73
C HIS A 200 -22.08 -12.12 -23.27
N LYS A 201 -21.33 -13.15 -22.84
CA LYS A 201 -21.92 -14.43 -22.40
C LYS A 201 -21.80 -14.56 -20.88
N LYS A 202 -22.89 -14.99 -20.25
CA LYS A 202 -22.89 -15.34 -18.83
C LYS A 202 -21.96 -16.53 -18.56
N GLY A 203 -21.25 -16.50 -17.45
CA GLY A 203 -20.36 -17.56 -17.01
C GLY A 203 -19.26 -17.08 -16.10
N LYS A 204 -18.31 -17.96 -15.79
CA LYS A 204 -17.17 -17.64 -14.94
C LYS A 204 -16.00 -17.13 -15.77
N ALA A 205 -15.30 -16.12 -15.26
CA ALA A 205 -13.99 -15.72 -15.72
C ALA A 205 -12.97 -16.01 -14.59
N ALA A 206 -11.75 -16.44 -14.94
CA ALA A 206 -10.69 -16.67 -13.98
C ALA A 206 -9.41 -15.94 -14.43
N LEU A 207 -8.91 -15.09 -13.56
CA LEU A 207 -7.60 -14.44 -13.71
C LEU A 207 -6.53 -15.29 -13.00
N SER A 208 -5.44 -15.58 -13.68
CA SER A 208 -4.23 -16.16 -13.11
C SER A 208 -3.04 -15.23 -13.31
N ILE A 209 -2.22 -15.07 -12.26
CA ILE A 209 -0.98 -14.30 -12.29
C ILE A 209 0.17 -15.23 -11.91
N LYS A 210 1.27 -15.13 -12.64
CA LYS A 210 2.52 -15.87 -12.37
C LYS A 210 3.67 -14.88 -12.28
N ALA A 211 4.62 -15.17 -11.40
CA ALA A 211 5.93 -14.55 -11.40
C ALA A 211 6.81 -15.27 -12.44
N ASP A 212 7.51 -14.49 -13.27
CA ASP A 212 8.45 -14.99 -14.27
C ASP A 212 9.87 -15.14 -13.68
#